data_06cd968e8f4b26ce091db6d789b5b910
#
_entry.id   06cd968e8f4b26ce091db6d789b5b910
#
_cell.length_a   1.000
_cell.length_b   1.000
_cell.length_c   1.000
_cell.angle_alpha   90.00
_cell.angle_beta   90.00
_cell.angle_gamma   90.00
#
_symmetry.space_group_name_H-M   'P 1'
#
loop_
_entity.id
_entity.type
_entity.pdbx_description
1 polymer ?
#
loop_
_entity_poly.entity_id
_entity_poly.type
_entity_poly.pdbx_seq_one_letter_code
_entity_poly.pdbx_strand_id
1 'polypeptide(L)'
;MQGHFNWMSTVYIKNKEHYSQVLSRVKKVRQSLWIGTADIKDLYVDEGSTKQPFLGTLAQLLKKGVEVRMVHAKEPGPMFREDFDRYPILFTELERVLCPRVHFKLLVFDCKEAYIGSANLTGAGIGMKGEETRNFEAGILTDEPTLVEAVMEQFDEVWCGKMCKKCKRREYCGDPIAG
;
A
#
# COMPACT_ATOMS: atom_id res chain seq x y z
N MET A 1 6.79 -13.03 37.47
CA MET A 1 6.89 -12.11 36.29
C MET A 1 7.10 -12.97 35.07
N GLN A 2 6.00 -13.28 34.35
CA GLN A 2 6.09 -13.98 33.07
C GLN A 2 6.39 -12.94 32.01
N GLY A 3 7.65 -12.90 31.55
CA GLY A 3 8.03 -12.10 30.40
C GLY A 3 7.30 -12.62 29.17
N HIS A 4 6.40 -11.83 28.62
CA HIS A 4 5.88 -12.07 27.29
C HIS A 4 7.03 -11.84 26.31
N PHE A 5 7.70 -12.92 25.92
CA PHE A 5 8.51 -12.92 24.71
C PHE A 5 7.55 -12.71 23.53
N ASN A 6 7.46 -11.49 23.08
CA ASN A 6 6.83 -11.20 21.80
C ASN A 6 7.75 -11.81 20.74
N TRP A 7 7.38 -12.97 20.20
CA TRP A 7 8.13 -13.59 19.12
C TRP A 7 7.98 -12.67 17.90
N MET A 8 9.09 -12.09 17.45
CA MET A 8 9.15 -11.46 16.15
C MET A 8 8.70 -12.48 15.11
N SER A 9 7.67 -12.16 14.38
CA SER A 9 7.08 -13.09 13.42
C SER A 9 7.27 -12.58 12.00
N THR A 10 7.88 -13.42 11.18
CA THR A 10 7.86 -13.25 9.73
C THR A 10 7.04 -14.38 9.14
N VAL A 11 5.94 -14.02 8.47
CA VAL A 11 4.99 -14.97 7.92
C VAL A 11 5.03 -14.91 6.40
N TYR A 12 5.16 -16.08 5.76
CA TYR A 12 5.03 -16.18 4.32
C TYR A 12 3.57 -16.04 3.91
N ILE A 13 3.30 -15.14 2.96
CA ILE A 13 1.97 -14.82 2.47
C ILE A 13 1.84 -15.27 1.02
N LYS A 14 0.80 -16.01 0.69
CA LYS A 14 0.55 -16.50 -0.66
C LYS A 14 -0.89 -16.26 -1.11
N ASN A 15 -1.07 -15.95 -2.38
CA ASN A 15 -2.36 -15.91 -3.07
C ASN A 15 -3.45 -15.14 -2.27
N LYS A 16 -4.53 -15.82 -1.88
CA LYS A 16 -5.67 -15.23 -1.12
C LYS A 16 -5.27 -14.66 0.24
N GLU A 17 -4.17 -15.11 0.82
CA GLU A 17 -3.70 -14.61 2.10
C GLU A 17 -3.32 -13.12 2.04
N HIS A 18 -2.96 -12.59 0.88
CA HIS A 18 -2.77 -11.15 0.69
C HIS A 18 -4.04 -10.36 1.04
N TYR A 19 -5.20 -10.87 0.65
CA TYR A 19 -6.47 -10.25 1.01
C TYR A 19 -6.80 -10.43 2.50
N SER A 20 -6.75 -11.66 2.99
CA SER A 20 -7.23 -12.00 4.32
C SER A 20 -6.28 -11.57 5.45
N GLN A 21 -4.97 -11.52 5.20
CA GLN A 21 -3.98 -11.21 6.24
C GLN A 21 -3.33 -9.83 6.05
N VAL A 22 -3.04 -9.41 4.82
CA VAL A 22 -2.37 -8.13 4.56
C VAL A 22 -3.37 -7.00 4.44
N LEU A 23 -4.34 -7.09 3.52
CA LEU A 23 -5.30 -6.02 3.31
C LEU A 23 -6.18 -5.77 4.55
N SER A 24 -6.52 -6.82 5.29
CA SER A 24 -7.30 -6.70 6.53
C SER A 24 -6.59 -5.88 7.62
N ARG A 25 -5.26 -5.80 7.59
CA ARG A 25 -4.47 -4.98 8.54
C ARG A 25 -4.68 -3.49 8.31
N VAL A 26 -4.93 -3.06 7.08
CA VAL A 26 -5.18 -1.65 6.76
C VAL A 26 -6.25 -1.04 7.68
N LYS A 27 -7.32 -1.78 7.96
CA LYS A 27 -8.40 -1.32 8.85
C LYS A 27 -7.99 -1.17 10.32
N LYS A 28 -6.87 -1.78 10.72
CA LYS A 28 -6.39 -1.79 12.11
C LYS A 28 -5.35 -0.70 12.39
N VAL A 29 -4.88 -0.02 11.35
CA VAL A 29 -3.91 1.07 11.46
C VAL A 29 -4.45 2.19 12.34
N ARG A 30 -3.58 2.76 13.16
CA ARG A 30 -3.91 3.79 14.15
C ARG A 30 -3.17 5.10 13.96
N GLN A 31 -1.98 5.07 13.38
CA GLN A 31 -1.08 6.22 13.26
C GLN A 31 -0.72 6.52 11.81
N SER A 32 -0.15 5.55 11.10
CA SER A 32 0.33 5.77 9.74
C SER A 32 0.23 4.54 8.85
N LEU A 33 -0.10 4.75 7.59
CA LEU A 33 -0.12 3.73 6.55
C LEU A 33 0.70 4.20 5.35
N TRP A 34 1.76 3.47 5.02
CA TRP A 34 2.54 3.75 3.82
C TRP A 34 2.23 2.68 2.77
N ILE A 35 1.99 3.11 1.55
CA ILE A 35 1.56 2.27 0.45
C ILE A 35 2.51 2.45 -0.73
N GLY A 36 3.23 1.40 -1.10
CA GLY A 36 4.03 1.36 -2.32
C GLY A 36 3.51 0.29 -3.28
N THR A 37 3.16 0.65 -4.52
CA THR A 37 2.66 -0.31 -5.49
C THR A 37 2.92 0.15 -6.92
N ALA A 38 3.17 -0.76 -7.84
CA ALA A 38 3.29 -0.39 -9.25
C ALA A 38 1.93 -0.10 -9.91
N ASP A 39 0.88 -0.77 -9.47
CA ASP A 39 -0.46 -0.61 -10.01
C ASP A 39 -1.50 -0.65 -8.88
N ILE A 40 -2.51 0.22 -8.98
CA ILE A 40 -3.64 0.24 -8.07
C ILE A 40 -4.92 0.43 -8.90
N LYS A 41 -5.89 -0.46 -8.73
CA LYS A 41 -7.19 -0.40 -9.40
C LYS A 41 -8.17 -1.45 -8.89
N ASP A 42 -9.46 -1.20 -9.08
CA ASP A 42 -10.57 -2.15 -8.88
C ASP A 42 -10.43 -2.99 -7.60
N LEU A 43 -10.03 -2.34 -6.52
CA LEU A 43 -9.85 -2.99 -5.24
C LEU A 43 -11.02 -2.66 -4.32
N TYR A 44 -11.73 -3.69 -3.89
CA TYR A 44 -12.84 -3.60 -2.95
C TYR A 44 -12.50 -4.33 -1.67
N VAL A 45 -13.01 -3.85 -0.56
CA VAL A 45 -12.83 -4.44 0.75
C VAL A 45 -14.19 -4.86 1.30
N ASP A 46 -14.27 -6.10 1.80
CA ASP A 46 -15.49 -6.59 2.44
C ASP A 46 -15.69 -5.89 3.80
N GLU A 47 -16.89 -5.37 3.99
CA GLU A 47 -17.36 -4.78 5.26
C GLU A 47 -18.57 -5.54 5.80
N GLY A 48 -18.39 -6.85 5.99
CA GLY A 48 -19.47 -7.74 6.41
C GLY A 48 -20.46 -8.01 5.27
N SER A 49 -21.59 -7.31 5.22
CA SER A 49 -22.63 -7.50 4.19
C SER A 49 -22.43 -6.66 2.94
N THR A 50 -21.49 -5.72 2.94
CA THR A 50 -21.26 -4.78 1.84
C THR A 50 -19.80 -4.80 1.39
N LYS A 51 -19.59 -4.45 0.13
CA LYS A 51 -18.25 -4.21 -0.43
C LYS A 51 -18.09 -2.71 -0.66
N GLN A 52 -16.98 -2.15 -0.21
CA GLN A 52 -16.65 -0.76 -0.51
C GLN A 52 -15.33 -0.67 -1.27
N PRO A 53 -15.12 0.37 -2.10
CA PRO A 53 -13.82 0.64 -2.68
C PRO A 53 -12.75 0.78 -1.61
N PHE A 54 -11.54 0.29 -1.87
CA PHE A 54 -10.39 0.44 -0.98
C PHE A 54 -10.12 1.92 -0.61
N LEU A 55 -10.34 2.82 -1.55
CA LEU A 55 -10.26 4.27 -1.33
C LEU A 55 -11.21 4.75 -0.23
N GLY A 56 -12.38 4.13 -0.08
CA GLY A 56 -13.28 4.40 1.05
C GLY A 56 -12.68 4.01 2.39
N THR A 57 -11.93 2.90 2.44
CA THR A 57 -11.19 2.53 3.65
C THR A 57 -10.10 3.56 3.98
N LEU A 58 -9.36 4.04 2.97
CA LEU A 58 -8.37 5.11 3.17
C LEU A 58 -9.02 6.40 3.66
N ALA A 59 -10.14 6.79 3.06
CA ALA A 59 -10.91 7.96 3.50
C ALA A 59 -11.37 7.85 4.96
N GLN A 60 -11.75 6.65 5.42
CA GLN A 60 -12.11 6.42 6.82
C GLN A 60 -10.90 6.55 7.76
N LEU A 61 -9.71 6.07 7.35
CA LEU A 61 -8.48 6.22 8.12
C LEU A 61 -8.09 7.71 8.26
N LEU A 62 -8.10 8.45 7.15
CA LEU A 62 -7.82 9.88 7.14
C LEU A 62 -8.77 10.66 8.05
N LYS A 63 -10.07 10.37 8.03
CA LYS A 63 -11.06 10.97 8.96
C LYS A 63 -10.77 10.68 10.43
N LYS A 64 -10.03 9.61 10.74
CA LYS A 64 -9.59 9.27 12.10
C LYS A 64 -8.24 9.87 12.47
N GLY A 65 -7.64 10.68 11.58
CA GLY A 65 -6.33 11.30 11.79
C GLY A 65 -5.14 10.38 11.51
N VAL A 66 -5.35 9.28 10.79
CA VAL A 66 -4.25 8.41 10.35
C VAL A 66 -3.56 9.06 9.15
N GLU A 67 -2.23 9.18 9.20
CA GLU A 67 -1.43 9.62 8.06
C GLU A 67 -1.39 8.54 6.99
N VAL A 68 -1.71 8.87 5.74
CA VAL A 68 -1.64 7.92 4.63
C VAL A 68 -0.75 8.46 3.54
N ARG A 69 0.36 7.76 3.26
CA ARG A 69 1.30 8.05 2.16
C ARG A 69 1.21 6.99 1.09
N MET A 70 1.13 7.40 -0.16
CA MET A 70 1.04 6.50 -1.30
C MET A 70 2.03 6.86 -2.40
N VAL A 71 2.85 5.87 -2.80
CA VAL A 71 3.70 5.98 -3.99
C VAL A 71 3.27 4.91 -4.99
N HIS A 72 2.98 5.32 -6.23
CA HIS A 72 2.62 4.39 -7.28
C HIS A 72 3.18 4.80 -8.65
N ALA A 73 3.22 3.83 -9.61
CA ALA A 73 3.99 4.02 -10.83
C ALA A 73 3.31 4.90 -11.88
N LYS A 74 1.99 4.87 -11.94
CA LYS A 74 1.22 5.55 -13.01
C LYS A 74 -0.13 6.00 -12.50
N GLU A 75 -0.70 6.99 -13.18
CA GLU A 75 -2.09 7.39 -12.92
C GLU A 75 -3.03 6.21 -13.17
N PRO A 76 -3.88 5.86 -12.22
CA PRO A 76 -4.84 4.79 -12.39
C PRO A 76 -5.95 5.13 -13.39
N GLY A 77 -6.65 4.10 -13.87
CA GLY A 77 -7.72 4.26 -14.85
C GLY A 77 -8.99 4.93 -14.33
N PRO A 78 -10.00 5.12 -15.20
CA PRO A 78 -11.24 5.85 -14.90
C PRO A 78 -11.98 5.36 -13.64
N MET A 79 -12.09 4.05 -13.46
CA MET A 79 -12.76 3.47 -12.28
C MET A 79 -12.16 3.93 -10.95
N PHE A 80 -10.82 3.98 -10.88
CA PHE A 80 -10.16 4.52 -9.69
C PHE A 80 -10.49 6.01 -9.50
N ARG A 81 -10.52 6.77 -10.59
CA ARG A 81 -10.83 8.20 -10.55
C ARG A 81 -12.25 8.43 -10.04
N GLU A 82 -13.22 7.68 -10.54
CA GLU A 82 -14.60 7.76 -10.07
C GLU A 82 -14.73 7.44 -8.57
N ASP A 83 -14.03 6.41 -8.10
CA ASP A 83 -14.00 6.08 -6.68
C ASP A 83 -13.28 7.14 -5.86
N PHE A 84 -12.20 7.74 -6.38
CA PHE A 84 -11.45 8.80 -5.72
C PHE A 84 -12.32 10.05 -5.53
N ASP A 85 -13.07 10.44 -6.56
CA ASP A 85 -13.92 11.64 -6.55
C ASP A 85 -15.10 11.53 -5.56
N ARG A 86 -15.47 10.30 -5.17
CA ARG A 86 -16.50 10.06 -4.12
C ARG A 86 -16.05 10.47 -2.71
N TYR A 87 -14.75 10.62 -2.49
CA TYR A 87 -14.19 10.88 -1.16
C TYR A 87 -13.35 12.16 -1.13
N PRO A 88 -13.96 13.36 -0.97
CA PRO A 88 -13.24 14.65 -1.03
C PRO A 88 -12.02 14.74 -0.11
N ILE A 89 -12.02 14.06 1.04
CA ILE A 89 -10.88 14.04 1.97
C ILE A 89 -9.60 13.47 1.33
N LEU A 90 -9.72 12.63 0.29
CA LEU A 90 -8.54 12.10 -0.41
C LEU A 90 -7.77 13.19 -1.17
N PHE A 91 -8.44 14.28 -1.59
CA PHE A 91 -7.78 15.39 -2.27
C PHE A 91 -6.94 16.26 -1.33
N THR A 92 -7.34 16.34 -0.06
CA THR A 92 -6.71 17.24 0.91
C THR A 92 -5.74 16.54 1.84
N GLU A 93 -6.01 15.29 2.19
CA GLU A 93 -5.29 14.59 3.26
C GLU A 93 -4.47 13.38 2.78
N LEU A 94 -4.77 12.82 1.59
CA LEU A 94 -3.95 11.72 1.07
C LEU A 94 -2.67 12.26 0.45
N GLU A 95 -1.54 11.97 1.08
CA GLU A 95 -0.23 12.27 0.51
C GLU A 95 0.09 11.25 -0.59
N ARG A 96 0.21 11.72 -1.84
CA ARG A 96 0.39 10.84 -3.00
C ARG A 96 1.49 11.32 -3.92
N VAL A 97 2.35 10.40 -4.35
CA VAL A 97 3.44 10.64 -5.31
C VAL A 97 3.40 9.62 -6.44
N LEU A 98 3.50 10.09 -7.67
CA LEU A 98 3.65 9.29 -8.88
C LEU A 98 5.13 9.16 -9.23
N CYS A 99 5.64 7.93 -9.30
CA CYS A 99 7.00 7.66 -9.75
C CYS A 99 7.02 6.48 -10.73
N PRO A 100 7.28 6.69 -12.02
CA PRO A 100 7.20 5.64 -13.05
C PRO A 100 8.26 4.54 -12.91
N ARG A 101 9.17 4.67 -11.96
CA ARG A 101 10.19 3.67 -11.63
C ARG A 101 9.78 2.75 -10.48
N VAL A 102 8.67 3.04 -9.79
CA VAL A 102 8.20 2.19 -8.70
C VAL A 102 7.71 0.86 -9.24
N HIS A 103 8.30 -0.22 -8.74
CA HIS A 103 7.89 -1.58 -9.04
C HIS A 103 7.80 -2.46 -7.80
N PHE A 104 8.22 -1.97 -6.63
CA PHE A 104 7.98 -2.65 -5.36
C PHE A 104 6.49 -2.70 -5.01
N LYS A 105 6.09 -3.66 -4.22
CA LYS A 105 4.78 -3.77 -3.60
C LYS A 105 5.02 -3.96 -2.11
N LEU A 106 4.76 -2.91 -1.37
CA LEU A 106 4.97 -2.88 0.07
C LEU A 106 3.86 -2.10 0.77
N LEU A 107 3.61 -2.47 2.00
CA LEU A 107 2.75 -1.74 2.92
C LEU A 107 3.48 -1.65 4.26
N VAL A 108 3.44 -0.49 4.90
CA VAL A 108 3.95 -0.31 6.26
C VAL A 108 2.80 0.15 7.14
N PHE A 109 2.61 -0.55 8.26
CA PHE A 109 1.50 -0.35 9.19
C PHE A 109 2.05 0.20 10.51
N ASP A 110 1.69 1.44 10.86
CA ASP A 110 2.08 2.11 12.11
C ASP A 110 3.60 2.11 12.38
N CYS A 111 4.45 2.04 11.34
CA CYS A 111 5.90 1.89 11.42
C CYS A 111 6.35 0.68 12.28
N LYS A 112 5.52 -0.35 12.42
CA LYS A 112 5.74 -1.52 13.28
C LYS A 112 5.67 -2.84 12.54
N GLU A 113 4.89 -2.91 11.49
CA GLU A 113 4.76 -4.10 10.64
C GLU A 113 4.95 -3.70 9.20
N ALA A 114 5.49 -4.58 8.37
CA ALA A 114 5.63 -4.37 6.94
C ALA A 114 5.22 -5.62 6.15
N TYR A 115 4.56 -5.38 5.01
CA TYR A 115 4.38 -6.37 3.96
C TYR A 115 5.32 -6.03 2.79
N ILE A 116 5.96 -7.06 2.24
CA ILE A 116 6.79 -6.98 1.04
C ILE A 116 6.42 -8.15 0.15
N GLY A 117 6.13 -7.90 -1.13
CA GLY A 117 5.76 -9.00 -2.00
C GLY A 117 5.59 -8.63 -3.47
N SER A 118 4.94 -9.53 -4.19
CA SER A 118 4.68 -9.38 -5.63
C SER A 118 3.31 -8.76 -5.95
N ALA A 119 2.36 -8.78 -4.99
CA ALA A 119 0.97 -8.41 -5.21
C ALA A 119 0.75 -6.90 -5.36
N ASN A 120 0.38 -6.47 -6.55
CA ASN A 120 -0.15 -5.11 -6.74
C ASN A 120 -1.49 -4.93 -6.01
N LEU A 121 -1.85 -3.69 -5.68
CA LEU A 121 -3.15 -3.35 -5.10
C LEU A 121 -4.24 -3.36 -6.18
N THR A 122 -4.48 -4.54 -6.71
CA THR A 122 -5.54 -4.84 -7.71
C THR A 122 -6.35 -6.03 -7.25
N GLY A 123 -7.58 -6.14 -7.70
CA GLY A 123 -8.44 -7.26 -7.30
C GLY A 123 -7.85 -8.64 -7.61
N ALA A 124 -7.09 -8.79 -8.70
CA ALA A 124 -6.40 -10.04 -9.04
C ALA A 124 -5.13 -10.25 -8.20
N GLY A 125 -4.32 -9.20 -8.01
CA GLY A 125 -3.06 -9.27 -7.27
C GLY A 125 -3.27 -9.54 -5.79
N ILE A 126 -4.17 -8.80 -5.13
CA ILE A 126 -4.42 -8.97 -3.70
C ILE A 126 -5.25 -10.22 -3.35
N GLY A 127 -5.65 -11.02 -4.33
CA GLY A 127 -6.37 -12.27 -4.11
C GLY A 127 -7.88 -12.13 -3.83
N MET A 128 -8.47 -10.99 -4.17
CA MET A 128 -9.91 -10.75 -4.04
C MET A 128 -10.73 -11.56 -5.06
N LYS A 129 -10.16 -11.79 -6.26
CA LYS A 129 -10.83 -12.56 -7.30
C LYS A 129 -10.87 -14.05 -7.00
N GLY A 130 -11.79 -14.76 -7.67
CA GLY A 130 -11.94 -16.19 -7.58
C GLY A 130 -10.67 -16.96 -7.96
N GLU A 131 -10.62 -18.23 -7.59
CA GLU A 131 -9.43 -19.08 -7.72
C GLU A 131 -8.91 -19.17 -9.16
N GLU A 132 -9.82 -19.18 -10.12
CA GLU A 132 -9.48 -19.29 -11.55
C GLU A 132 -8.99 -17.97 -12.19
N THR A 133 -9.16 -16.84 -11.51
CA THR A 133 -8.90 -15.51 -12.09
C THR A 133 -7.95 -14.64 -11.28
N ARG A 134 -7.55 -15.07 -10.08
CA ARG A 134 -6.53 -14.37 -9.28
C ARG A 134 -5.14 -14.75 -9.74
N ASN A 135 -4.19 -13.86 -9.49
CA ASN A 135 -2.78 -14.15 -9.71
C ASN A 135 -2.24 -15.13 -8.65
N PHE A 136 -1.17 -15.84 -9.01
CA PHE A 136 -0.30 -16.47 -8.03
C PHE A 136 0.70 -15.44 -7.53
N GLU A 137 0.58 -15.07 -6.27
CA GLU A 137 1.38 -14.03 -5.63
C GLU A 137 2.06 -14.57 -4.39
N ALA A 138 3.22 -13.99 -4.06
CA ALA A 138 4.01 -14.34 -2.89
C ALA A 138 4.50 -13.10 -2.17
N GLY A 139 4.70 -13.20 -0.86
CA GLY A 139 5.25 -12.13 -0.06
C GLY A 139 5.56 -12.57 1.35
N ILE A 140 6.00 -11.62 2.15
CA ILE A 140 6.17 -11.77 3.58
C ILE A 140 5.46 -10.64 4.32
N LEU A 141 4.94 -10.96 5.48
CA LEU A 141 4.46 -10.01 6.46
C LEU A 141 5.35 -10.16 7.70
N THR A 142 5.89 -9.06 8.19
CA THR A 142 6.89 -9.09 9.28
C THR A 142 6.70 -7.94 10.24
N ASP A 143 7.03 -8.18 11.52
CA ASP A 143 7.22 -7.17 12.56
C ASP A 143 8.70 -7.13 13.03
N GLU A 144 9.61 -7.76 12.27
CA GLU A 144 11.04 -7.74 12.56
C GLU A 144 11.57 -6.30 12.31
N PRO A 145 12.10 -5.61 13.35
CA PRO A 145 12.39 -4.17 13.25
C PRO A 145 13.37 -3.81 12.14
N THR A 146 14.40 -4.59 11.91
CA THR A 146 15.42 -4.29 10.88
C THR A 146 14.86 -4.43 9.47
N LEU A 147 13.91 -5.35 9.25
CA LEU A 147 13.21 -5.48 7.98
C LEU A 147 12.21 -4.34 7.78
N VAL A 148 11.46 -3.97 8.83
CA VAL A 148 10.51 -2.84 8.76
C VAL A 148 11.25 -1.55 8.43
N GLU A 149 12.39 -1.28 9.11
CA GLU A 149 13.23 -0.13 8.86
C GLU A 149 13.75 -0.10 7.41
N ALA A 150 14.26 -1.22 6.90
CA ALA A 150 14.76 -1.31 5.52
C ALA A 150 13.65 -1.04 4.48
N VAL A 151 12.42 -1.49 4.75
CA VAL A 151 11.26 -1.22 3.88
C VAL A 151 10.91 0.27 3.90
N MET A 152 10.92 0.89 5.07
CA MET A 152 10.66 2.31 5.25
C MET A 152 11.73 3.16 4.54
N GLU A 153 13.01 2.80 4.70
CA GLU A 153 14.11 3.47 3.99
C GLU A 153 13.94 3.41 2.47
N GLN A 154 13.59 2.23 1.92
CA GLN A 154 13.35 2.09 0.49
C GLN A 154 12.17 2.94 0.00
N PHE A 155 11.11 3.02 0.78
CA PHE A 155 9.97 3.89 0.48
C PHE A 155 10.40 5.37 0.49
N ASP A 156 11.11 5.80 1.52
CA ASP A 156 11.54 7.18 1.69
C ASP A 156 12.54 7.62 0.61
N GLU A 157 13.39 6.74 0.08
CA GLU A 157 14.25 7.07 -1.06
C GLU A 157 13.47 7.58 -2.27
N VAL A 158 12.29 7.00 -2.51
CA VAL A 158 11.40 7.44 -3.59
C VAL A 158 10.59 8.66 -3.15
N TRP A 159 10.05 8.63 -1.95
CA TRP A 159 9.23 9.70 -1.37
C TRP A 159 9.95 11.04 -1.34
N CYS A 160 11.18 11.04 -0.85
CA CYS A 160 12.03 12.24 -0.78
C CYS A 160 12.71 12.60 -2.10
N GLY A 161 12.48 11.84 -3.17
CA GLY A 161 13.06 12.13 -4.49
C GLY A 161 14.58 11.98 -4.57
N LYS A 162 15.21 11.14 -3.74
CA LYS A 162 16.68 10.94 -3.67
C LYS A 162 17.33 10.75 -5.04
N MET A 163 16.64 10.11 -5.96
CA MET A 163 17.14 9.83 -7.31
C MET A 163 16.60 10.77 -8.40
N CYS A 164 15.76 11.76 -8.06
CA CYS A 164 15.06 12.59 -9.05
C CYS A 164 15.98 13.44 -9.89
N LYS A 165 17.02 14.03 -9.29
CA LYS A 165 18.00 14.89 -9.98
C LYS A 165 18.71 14.20 -11.16
N LYS A 166 18.97 12.90 -11.05
CA LYS A 166 19.66 12.08 -12.07
C LYS A 166 18.72 11.13 -12.81
N CYS A 167 17.40 11.27 -12.64
CA CYS A 167 16.43 10.35 -13.19
C CYS A 167 16.26 10.50 -14.70
N LYS A 168 16.53 9.43 -15.44
CA LYS A 168 16.35 9.37 -16.90
C LYS A 168 14.89 9.11 -17.33
N ARG A 169 13.95 9.00 -16.40
CA ARG A 169 12.52 8.81 -16.65
C ARG A 169 11.70 10.05 -16.26
N ARG A 170 12.35 11.19 -16.10
CA ARG A 170 11.73 12.44 -15.63
C ARG A 170 10.63 12.94 -16.56
N GLU A 171 10.79 12.75 -17.87
CA GLU A 171 9.78 13.10 -18.89
C GLU A 171 8.45 12.36 -18.75
N TYR A 172 8.46 11.18 -18.11
CA TYR A 172 7.28 10.35 -17.86
C TYR A 172 6.78 10.49 -16.41
N CYS A 173 7.36 11.37 -15.62
CA CYS A 173 7.04 11.51 -14.21
C CYS A 173 5.93 12.55 -14.01
N GLY A 174 4.84 12.15 -13.36
CA GLY A 174 3.75 13.05 -13.01
C GLY A 174 4.15 14.07 -11.92
N ASP A 175 5.03 13.64 -11.00
CA ASP A 175 5.46 14.44 -9.83
C ASP A 175 6.98 14.53 -9.74
N PRO A 176 7.65 15.22 -10.68
CA PRO A 176 9.10 15.35 -10.64
C PRO A 176 9.52 16.27 -9.49
N ILE A 177 10.12 15.72 -8.44
CA ILE A 177 10.67 16.51 -7.34
C ILE A 177 11.86 17.33 -7.88
N ALA A 178 11.80 18.64 -7.68
CA ALA A 178 12.90 19.54 -7.99
C ALA A 178 14.03 19.31 -6.99
N GLY A 179 15.18 18.82 -7.47
CA GLY A 179 16.40 18.71 -6.68
C GLY A 179 17.33 19.87 -6.95
#